data_203708f4a98c8dc10e79ede0745c0e91
#
_entry.id   203708f4a98c8dc10e79ede0745c0e91
#
_cell.length_a   1.000
_cell.length_b   1.000
_cell.length_c   1.000
_cell.angle_alpha   90.00
_cell.angle_beta   90.00
_cell.angle_gamma   90.00
#
_symmetry.space_group_name_H-M   'P 1'
#
loop_
_entity.id
_entity.type
_entity.pdbx_description
1 polymer ?
#
loop_
_entity_poly.entity_id
_entity_poly.type
_entity_poly.pdbx_seq_one_letter_code
_entity_poly.pdbx_strand_id
1 'polypeptide(L)'
;MKIELNRDQIKYIAVFTMLLNHVANIFLQPGTFACEALKDIGYFTAPVMCWFLVEGYRYTRSVKKYAGRLLIFAVISQLPYYLAFARNHLAPWYTLNMIFTLFLCLCLMIAEEKILDPGKKSLVVLGIIAVSSICDWAILAPWYTLWFYRAGEDPKRRKKAFFIAALVLGITVTAELPGAAGIAAGAGAMIAVLAAGGCVLVFYNGKKSQKHFLVKKYFFYVFYPAHLVILALLKI
;
A
#
# COMPACT_ATOMS: atom_id res chain seq x y z
N MET A 1 -14.85 -16.44 21.88
CA MET A 1 -14.07 -15.18 21.99
C MET A 1 -13.97 -14.57 20.59
N LYS A 2 -14.44 -13.32 20.39
CA LYS A 2 -14.25 -12.65 19.09
C LYS A 2 -12.80 -12.19 19.00
N ILE A 3 -12.08 -12.62 17.97
CA ILE A 3 -10.73 -12.12 17.70
C ILE A 3 -10.85 -10.66 17.28
N GLU A 4 -10.27 -9.75 18.04
CA GLU A 4 -10.23 -8.32 17.75
C GLU A 4 -8.79 -7.86 17.57
N LEU A 5 -8.52 -7.12 16.51
CA LEU A 5 -7.22 -6.54 16.24
C LEU A 5 -7.30 -5.00 16.33
N ASN A 6 -6.31 -4.40 16.96
CA ASN A 6 -6.19 -2.96 16.94
C ASN A 6 -5.40 -2.49 15.70
N ARG A 7 -5.42 -1.18 15.43
CA ARG A 7 -4.77 -0.54 14.29
C ARG A 7 -3.28 -0.90 14.16
N ASP A 8 -2.57 -0.92 15.29
CA ASP A 8 -1.12 -1.13 15.26
C ASP A 8 -0.80 -2.60 14.95
N GLN A 9 -1.58 -3.55 15.47
CA GLN A 9 -1.43 -4.97 15.16
C GLN A 9 -1.62 -5.24 13.67
N ILE A 10 -2.66 -4.69 13.05
CA ILE A 10 -2.89 -4.86 11.61
C ILE A 10 -1.75 -4.25 10.79
N LYS A 11 -1.24 -3.09 11.21
CA LYS A 11 -0.07 -2.48 10.57
C LYS A 11 1.19 -3.31 10.71
N TYR A 12 1.42 -3.95 11.85
CA TYR A 12 2.56 -4.87 12.01
C TYR A 12 2.43 -6.08 11.08
N ILE A 13 1.23 -6.65 10.93
CA ILE A 13 0.98 -7.71 9.94
C ILE A 13 1.31 -7.20 8.53
N ALA A 14 0.81 -6.01 8.15
CA ALA A 14 1.07 -5.44 6.84
C ALA A 14 2.56 -5.18 6.59
N VAL A 15 3.30 -4.69 7.58
CA VAL A 15 4.74 -4.46 7.46
C VAL A 15 5.52 -5.77 7.34
N PHE A 16 5.10 -6.81 8.05
CA PHE A 16 5.69 -8.13 7.95
C PHE A 16 5.44 -8.76 6.57
N THR A 17 4.21 -8.69 6.06
CA THR A 17 3.87 -9.19 4.72
C THR A 17 4.61 -8.42 3.62
N MET A 18 4.83 -7.10 3.80
CA MET A 18 5.67 -6.29 2.92
C MET A 18 7.11 -6.78 2.89
N LEU A 19 7.69 -7.09 4.07
CA LEU A 19 9.04 -7.62 4.15
C LEU A 19 9.16 -8.94 3.38
N LEU A 20 8.19 -9.86 3.53
CA LEU A 20 8.16 -11.11 2.79
C LEU A 20 8.13 -10.89 1.26
N ASN A 21 7.32 -9.94 0.80
CA ASN A 21 7.27 -9.56 -0.61
C ASN A 21 8.62 -9.04 -1.12
N HIS A 22 9.26 -8.16 -0.35
CA HIS A 22 10.57 -7.62 -0.74
C HIS A 22 11.66 -8.70 -0.74
N VAL A 23 11.65 -9.62 0.22
CA VAL A 23 12.54 -10.79 0.23
C VAL A 23 12.31 -11.64 -1.02
N ALA A 24 11.06 -11.93 -1.37
CA ALA A 24 10.73 -12.68 -2.58
C ALA A 24 11.28 -12.02 -3.84
N ASN A 25 11.01 -10.74 -4.01
CA ASN A 25 11.45 -10.00 -5.20
C ASN A 25 12.97 -9.84 -5.31
N ILE A 26 13.68 -9.73 -4.18
CA ILE A 26 15.12 -9.46 -4.18
C ILE A 26 15.97 -10.74 -4.22
N PHE A 27 15.54 -11.79 -3.53
CA PHE A 27 16.39 -12.98 -3.29
C PHE A 27 15.90 -14.27 -3.95
N LEU A 28 14.60 -14.38 -4.26
CA LEU A 28 14.06 -15.61 -4.81
C LEU A 28 13.96 -15.56 -6.34
N GLN A 29 14.06 -16.72 -6.95
CA GLN A 29 13.92 -16.87 -8.39
C GLN A 29 12.44 -16.77 -8.80
N PRO A 30 12.07 -15.83 -9.69
CA PRO A 30 10.71 -15.72 -10.21
C PRO A 30 10.19 -17.04 -10.79
N GLY A 31 8.90 -17.31 -10.58
CA GLY A 31 8.26 -18.55 -11.04
C GLY A 31 8.43 -19.74 -10.09
N THR A 32 9.23 -19.66 -9.02
CA THR A 32 9.26 -20.68 -7.99
C THR A 32 8.06 -20.54 -7.05
N PHE A 33 7.54 -21.66 -6.54
CA PHE A 33 6.41 -21.65 -5.60
C PHE A 33 6.66 -20.73 -4.39
N ALA A 34 7.87 -20.77 -3.82
CA ALA A 34 8.23 -19.95 -2.67
C ALA A 34 8.19 -18.44 -3.02
N CYS A 35 8.72 -18.05 -4.19
CA CYS A 35 8.68 -16.66 -4.66
C CYS A 35 7.25 -16.17 -4.82
N GLU A 36 6.42 -16.90 -5.55
CA GLU A 36 5.05 -16.47 -5.82
C GLU A 36 4.19 -16.46 -4.55
N ALA A 37 4.32 -17.47 -3.69
CA ALA A 37 3.60 -17.49 -2.41
C ALA A 37 3.95 -16.30 -1.50
N LEU A 38 5.22 -15.91 -1.42
CA LEU A 38 5.62 -14.75 -0.61
C LEU A 38 5.20 -13.42 -1.26
N LYS A 39 5.17 -13.33 -2.59
CA LYS A 39 4.62 -12.17 -3.31
C LYS A 39 3.13 -12.03 -3.02
N ASP A 40 2.37 -13.12 -3.12
CA ASP A 40 0.94 -13.15 -2.86
C ASP A 40 0.61 -12.68 -1.44
N ILE A 41 1.32 -13.22 -0.43
CA ILE A 41 1.18 -12.76 0.96
C ILE A 41 1.46 -11.25 1.05
N GLY A 42 2.42 -10.73 0.31
CA GLY A 42 2.80 -9.33 0.30
C GLY A 42 1.76 -8.37 -0.28
N TYR A 43 0.91 -8.84 -1.19
CA TYR A 43 -0.18 -8.04 -1.76
C TYR A 43 -1.22 -7.60 -0.71
N PHE A 44 -1.23 -8.19 0.47
CA PHE A 44 -1.99 -7.75 1.63
C PHE A 44 -1.63 -6.31 2.06
N THR A 45 -0.38 -5.89 1.88
CA THR A 45 0.16 -4.65 2.47
C THR A 45 -0.47 -3.39 1.90
N ALA A 46 -0.50 -3.23 0.59
CA ALA A 46 -0.89 -1.98 -0.05
C ALA A 46 -2.35 -1.57 0.26
N PRO A 47 -3.37 -2.45 0.12
CA PRO A 47 -4.73 -2.08 0.48
C PRO A 47 -4.89 -1.74 1.97
N VAL A 48 -4.17 -2.40 2.88
CA VAL A 48 -4.16 -2.07 4.31
C VAL A 48 -3.55 -0.68 4.55
N MET A 49 -2.45 -0.36 3.89
CA MET A 49 -1.80 0.95 4.04
C MET A 49 -2.64 2.07 3.45
N CYS A 50 -3.27 1.86 2.29
CA CYS A 50 -4.24 2.80 1.71
C CYS A 50 -5.45 3.01 2.61
N TRP A 51 -5.99 1.95 3.22
CA TRP A 51 -7.08 2.06 4.19
C TRP A 51 -6.69 2.92 5.39
N PHE A 52 -5.54 2.63 6.02
CA PHE A 52 -5.09 3.40 7.17
C PHE A 52 -4.60 4.80 6.82
N LEU A 53 -4.26 5.08 5.56
CA LEU A 53 -4.04 6.43 5.07
C LEU A 53 -5.35 7.22 5.07
N VAL A 54 -6.44 6.62 4.54
CA VAL A 54 -7.79 7.23 4.54
C VAL A 54 -8.27 7.48 5.96
N GLU A 55 -8.13 6.49 6.83
CA GLU A 55 -8.48 6.65 8.25
C GLU A 55 -7.63 7.75 8.90
N GLY A 56 -6.32 7.75 8.64
CA GLY A 56 -5.39 8.78 9.14
C GLY A 56 -5.75 10.18 8.67
N TYR A 57 -6.19 10.33 7.44
CA TYR A 57 -6.67 11.60 6.88
C TYR A 57 -7.91 12.12 7.63
N ARG A 58 -8.90 11.28 7.89
CA ARG A 58 -10.13 11.65 8.60
C ARG A 58 -9.89 12.09 10.04
N TYR A 59 -8.92 11.49 10.72
CA TYR A 59 -8.67 11.76 12.14
C TYR A 59 -7.44 12.66 12.41
N THR A 60 -6.78 13.18 11.36
CA THR A 60 -5.62 14.05 11.57
C THR A 60 -6.02 15.46 11.98
N ARG A 61 -5.35 16.01 13.00
CA ARG A 61 -5.52 17.42 13.39
C ARG A 61 -4.87 18.40 12.40
N SER A 62 -3.92 17.94 11.59
CA SER A 62 -3.22 18.78 10.62
C SER A 62 -2.76 17.97 9.41
N VAL A 63 -3.49 18.15 8.31
CA VAL A 63 -3.17 17.53 7.01
C VAL A 63 -1.79 17.98 6.52
N LYS A 64 -1.43 19.27 6.71
CA LYS A 64 -0.11 19.80 6.34
C LYS A 64 1.03 19.05 7.04
N LYS A 65 0.92 18.84 8.38
CA LYS A 65 1.92 18.08 9.14
C LYS A 65 1.95 16.60 8.75
N TYR A 66 0.81 16.04 8.33
CA TYR A 66 0.74 14.66 7.83
C TYR A 66 1.44 14.53 6.48
N ALA A 67 1.13 15.41 5.53
CA ALA A 67 1.78 15.48 4.22
C ALA A 67 3.30 15.70 4.34
N GLY A 68 3.73 16.63 5.18
CA GLY A 68 5.15 16.88 5.42
C GLY A 68 5.89 15.66 5.95
N ARG A 69 5.31 14.89 6.88
CA ARG A 69 5.91 13.64 7.35
C ARG A 69 6.04 12.60 6.23
N LEU A 70 4.98 12.40 5.44
CA LEU A 70 5.04 11.47 4.30
C LEU A 70 6.14 11.88 3.32
N LEU A 71 6.19 13.15 2.95
CA LEU A 71 7.19 13.65 2.00
C LEU A 71 8.63 13.51 2.52
N ILE A 72 8.89 13.87 3.78
CA ILE A 72 10.22 13.72 4.39
C ILE A 72 10.67 12.26 4.35
N PHE A 73 9.80 11.32 4.80
CA PHE A 73 10.16 9.90 4.80
C PHE A 73 10.19 9.29 3.40
N ALA A 74 9.42 9.80 2.44
CA ALA A 74 9.52 9.43 1.05
C ALA A 74 10.90 9.77 0.48
N VAL A 75 11.40 10.99 0.73
CA VAL A 75 12.73 11.42 0.31
C VAL A 75 13.83 10.60 0.99
N ILE A 76 13.76 10.41 2.31
CA ILE A 76 14.73 9.59 3.05
C ILE A 76 14.76 8.14 2.51
N SER A 77 13.61 7.59 2.16
CA SER A 77 13.49 6.21 1.70
C SER A 77 13.87 6.00 0.23
N GLN A 78 14.07 7.07 -0.54
CA GLN A 78 14.32 6.93 -1.97
C GLN A 78 15.68 6.30 -2.27
N LEU A 79 16.72 6.69 -1.56
CA LEU A 79 18.04 6.06 -1.72
C LEU A 79 18.03 4.58 -1.30
N PRO A 80 17.51 4.18 -0.12
CA PRO A 80 17.30 2.77 0.22
C PRO A 80 16.51 1.99 -0.83
N TYR A 81 15.43 2.55 -1.36
CA TYR A 81 14.63 1.92 -2.40
C TYR A 81 15.43 1.70 -3.69
N TYR A 82 16.16 2.73 -4.13
CA TYR A 82 17.03 2.64 -5.30
C TYR A 82 18.08 1.53 -5.13
N LEU A 83 18.74 1.46 -3.98
CA LEU A 83 19.77 0.44 -3.72
C LEU A 83 19.18 -0.98 -3.67
N ALA A 84 17.98 -1.15 -3.12
CA ALA A 84 17.35 -2.46 -3.00
C ALA A 84 16.77 -2.96 -4.34
N PHE A 85 16.14 -2.09 -5.11
CA PHE A 85 15.37 -2.47 -6.30
C PHE A 85 16.02 -2.00 -7.61
N ALA A 86 16.23 -0.71 -7.79
CA ALA A 86 16.66 -0.17 -9.07
C ALA A 86 18.10 -0.56 -9.43
N ARG A 87 19.03 -0.55 -8.47
CA ARG A 87 20.40 -1.04 -8.66
C ARG A 87 20.44 -2.51 -9.08
N ASN A 88 19.48 -3.30 -8.62
CA ASN A 88 19.36 -4.72 -8.96
C ASN A 88 18.47 -5.00 -10.18
N HIS A 89 18.13 -3.97 -10.95
CA HIS A 89 17.26 -4.05 -12.15
C HIS A 89 15.85 -4.60 -11.89
N LEU A 90 15.37 -4.57 -10.62
CA LEU A 90 14.04 -5.01 -10.22
C LEU A 90 12.98 -3.91 -10.40
N ALA A 91 13.43 -2.66 -10.55
CA ALA A 91 12.58 -1.52 -10.89
C ALA A 91 13.37 -0.51 -11.74
N PRO A 92 12.71 0.30 -12.58
CA PRO A 92 13.34 1.41 -13.28
C PRO A 92 14.03 2.37 -12.29
N TRP A 93 15.16 2.98 -12.70
CA TRP A 93 15.94 3.88 -11.85
C TRP A 93 15.18 5.12 -11.37
N TYR A 94 14.16 5.54 -12.14
CA TYR A 94 13.32 6.70 -11.83
C TYR A 94 12.11 6.38 -10.96
N THR A 95 11.90 5.13 -10.60
CA THR A 95 10.72 4.72 -9.81
C THR A 95 10.78 5.32 -8.41
N LEU A 96 9.73 6.00 -8.03
CA LEU A 96 9.55 6.54 -6.69
C LEU A 96 8.98 5.48 -5.75
N ASN A 97 9.45 5.47 -4.51
CA ASN A 97 9.05 4.48 -3.52
C ASN A 97 7.59 4.62 -3.05
N MET A 98 7.06 3.59 -2.37
CA MET A 98 5.67 3.51 -1.90
C MET A 98 5.24 4.68 -1.02
N ILE A 99 6.15 5.34 -0.26
CA ILE A 99 5.75 6.47 0.58
C ILE A 99 5.42 7.70 -0.29
N PHE A 100 6.10 7.88 -1.43
CA PHE A 100 5.70 8.88 -2.44
C PHE A 100 4.30 8.59 -2.98
N THR A 101 4.00 7.33 -3.27
CA THR A 101 2.65 6.93 -3.71
C THR A 101 1.60 7.29 -2.65
N LEU A 102 1.87 6.99 -1.37
CA LEU A 102 0.97 7.36 -0.28
C LEU A 102 0.84 8.88 -0.10
N PHE A 103 1.90 9.65 -0.39
CA PHE A 103 1.82 11.10 -0.41
C PHE A 103 0.90 11.60 -1.54
N LEU A 104 1.01 11.04 -2.74
CA LEU A 104 0.11 11.35 -3.86
C LEU A 104 -1.35 10.95 -3.54
N CYS A 105 -1.55 9.80 -2.90
CA CYS A 105 -2.85 9.37 -2.38
C CYS A 105 -3.44 10.37 -1.37
N LEU A 106 -2.61 10.97 -0.52
CA LEU A 106 -3.05 12.02 0.40
C LEU A 106 -3.44 13.30 -0.37
N CYS A 107 -2.66 13.70 -1.38
CA CYS A 107 -3.00 14.83 -2.26
C CYS A 107 -4.33 14.60 -3.00
N LEU A 108 -4.57 13.37 -3.46
CA LEU A 108 -5.83 12.97 -4.09
C LEU A 108 -7.02 13.17 -3.16
N MET A 109 -6.93 12.76 -1.89
CA MET A 109 -8.01 12.97 -0.91
C MET A 109 -8.24 14.46 -0.64
N ILE A 110 -7.18 15.27 -0.59
CA ILE A 110 -7.30 16.73 -0.46
C ILE A 110 -8.02 17.33 -1.66
N ALA A 111 -7.70 16.86 -2.87
CA ALA A 111 -8.38 17.31 -4.09
C ALA A 111 -9.86 16.93 -4.09
N GLU A 112 -10.19 15.69 -3.72
CA GLU A 112 -11.58 15.21 -3.59
C GLU A 112 -12.42 16.07 -2.64
N GLU A 113 -11.82 16.50 -1.52
CA GLU A 113 -12.52 17.30 -0.51
C GLU A 113 -12.64 18.79 -0.87
N LYS A 114 -11.55 19.39 -1.40
CA LYS A 114 -11.46 20.83 -1.54
C LYS A 114 -11.89 21.38 -2.89
N ILE A 115 -11.85 20.58 -3.96
CA ILE A 115 -12.24 21.03 -5.28
C ILE A 115 -13.75 20.80 -5.44
N LEU A 116 -14.50 21.89 -5.51
CA LEU A 116 -15.97 21.83 -5.62
C LEU A 116 -16.42 21.54 -7.06
N ASP A 117 -15.74 22.12 -8.04
CA ASP A 117 -16.08 21.92 -9.46
C ASP A 117 -15.78 20.48 -9.89
N PRO A 118 -16.79 19.72 -10.39
CA PRO A 118 -16.61 18.32 -10.74
C PRO A 118 -15.61 18.08 -11.87
N GLY A 119 -15.56 18.97 -12.87
CA GLY A 119 -14.65 18.85 -14.00
C GLY A 119 -13.19 19.04 -13.58
N LYS A 120 -12.91 20.12 -12.84
CA LYS A 120 -11.58 20.41 -12.29
C LYS A 120 -11.14 19.31 -11.33
N LYS A 121 -12.05 18.83 -10.47
CA LYS A 121 -11.79 17.71 -9.56
C LYS A 121 -11.35 16.46 -10.32
N SER A 122 -12.13 16.05 -11.30
CA SER A 122 -11.81 14.87 -12.13
C SER A 122 -10.46 15.03 -12.84
N LEU A 123 -10.19 16.21 -13.40
CA LEU A 123 -8.91 16.47 -14.07
C LEU A 123 -7.71 16.37 -13.10
N VAL A 124 -7.82 16.97 -11.91
CA VAL A 124 -6.76 16.92 -10.90
C VAL A 124 -6.56 15.50 -10.37
N VAL A 125 -7.64 14.77 -10.08
CA VAL A 125 -7.58 13.38 -9.62
C VAL A 125 -6.93 12.48 -10.67
N LEU A 126 -7.33 12.59 -11.94
CA LEU A 126 -6.72 11.84 -13.04
C LEU A 126 -5.26 12.22 -13.24
N GLY A 127 -4.92 13.50 -13.12
CA GLY A 127 -3.53 13.98 -13.17
C GLY A 127 -2.66 13.36 -12.04
N ILE A 128 -3.17 13.29 -10.82
CA ILE A 128 -2.45 12.64 -9.70
C ILE A 128 -2.28 11.14 -9.96
N ILE A 129 -3.31 10.47 -10.47
CA ILE A 129 -3.23 9.05 -10.84
C ILE A 129 -2.19 8.84 -11.95
N ALA A 130 -2.18 9.70 -12.97
CA ALA A 130 -1.19 9.63 -14.05
C ALA A 130 0.24 9.85 -13.54
N VAL A 131 0.46 10.84 -12.65
CA VAL A 131 1.77 11.06 -12.02
C VAL A 131 2.22 9.86 -11.20
N SER A 132 1.29 9.12 -10.59
CA SER A 132 1.64 7.93 -9.82
C SER A 132 2.21 6.77 -10.66
N SER A 133 2.12 6.85 -12.01
CA SER A 133 2.67 5.81 -12.91
C SER A 133 4.18 5.59 -12.77
N ILE A 134 4.90 6.60 -12.27
CA ILE A 134 6.34 6.49 -11.97
C ILE A 134 6.64 6.06 -10.54
N CYS A 135 5.63 5.65 -9.78
CA CYS A 135 5.77 5.27 -8.39
C CYS A 135 5.58 3.76 -8.21
N ASP A 136 6.08 3.24 -7.10
CA ASP A 136 5.73 1.89 -6.62
C ASP A 136 4.22 1.81 -6.34
N TRP A 137 3.58 0.69 -6.68
CA TRP A 137 2.11 0.54 -6.68
C TRP A 137 1.41 1.61 -7.53
N ALA A 138 2.00 1.90 -8.70
CA ALA A 138 1.49 2.84 -9.69
C ALA A 138 0.00 2.63 -9.96
N ILE A 139 -0.75 3.71 -10.06
CA ILE A 139 -2.19 3.69 -10.43
C ILE A 139 -3.06 2.93 -9.41
N LEU A 140 -2.67 1.74 -8.97
CA LEU A 140 -3.46 0.88 -8.08
C LEU A 140 -3.69 1.50 -6.70
N ALA A 141 -2.64 1.98 -6.02
CA ALA A 141 -2.79 2.56 -4.70
C ALA A 141 -3.63 3.85 -4.69
N PRO A 142 -3.50 4.79 -5.65
CA PRO A 142 -4.42 5.90 -5.80
C PRO A 142 -5.88 5.47 -6.02
N TRP A 143 -6.15 4.46 -6.86
CA TRP A 143 -7.49 3.92 -7.04
C TRP A 143 -8.05 3.28 -5.78
N TYR A 144 -7.27 2.47 -5.04
CA TYR A 144 -7.68 1.91 -3.76
C TYR A 144 -8.04 3.01 -2.76
N THR A 145 -7.17 4.02 -2.65
CA THR A 145 -7.41 5.17 -1.77
C THR A 145 -8.68 5.90 -2.12
N LEU A 146 -8.93 6.15 -3.41
CA LEU A 146 -10.13 6.82 -3.89
C LEU A 146 -11.40 6.03 -3.56
N TRP A 147 -11.41 4.72 -3.83
CA TRP A 147 -12.55 3.87 -3.52
C TRP A 147 -12.81 3.77 -2.01
N PHE A 148 -11.77 3.60 -1.20
CA PHE A 148 -11.90 3.57 0.26
C PHE A 148 -12.36 4.92 0.82
N TYR A 149 -11.86 6.03 0.28
CA TYR A 149 -12.27 7.37 0.67
C TYR A 149 -13.75 7.62 0.34
N ARG A 150 -14.17 7.33 -0.89
CA ARG A 150 -15.56 7.49 -1.36
C ARG A 150 -16.54 6.50 -0.72
N ALA A 151 -16.09 5.35 -0.27
CA ALA A 151 -16.91 4.39 0.45
C ALA A 151 -17.42 4.95 1.79
N GLY A 152 -16.73 5.93 2.36
CA GLY A 152 -17.17 6.58 3.58
C GLY A 152 -17.26 5.62 4.77
N GLU A 153 -18.36 5.67 5.50
CA GLU A 153 -18.64 4.77 6.63
C GLU A 153 -19.59 3.64 6.29
N ASP A 154 -20.13 3.62 5.06
CA ASP A 154 -21.08 2.60 4.61
C ASP A 154 -20.41 1.21 4.51
N PRO A 155 -20.84 0.22 5.29
CA PRO A 155 -20.24 -1.12 5.28
C PRO A 155 -20.37 -1.83 3.93
N LYS A 156 -21.46 -1.60 3.19
CA LYS A 156 -21.67 -2.22 1.87
C LYS A 156 -20.70 -1.64 0.83
N ARG A 157 -20.53 -0.31 0.84
CA ARG A 157 -19.57 0.36 -0.05
C ARG A 157 -18.13 -0.03 0.28
N ARG A 158 -17.78 -0.17 1.57
CA ARG A 158 -16.45 -0.65 1.99
C ARG A 158 -16.16 -2.05 1.48
N LYS A 159 -17.11 -3.00 1.65
CA LYS A 159 -16.98 -4.36 1.12
C LYS A 159 -16.82 -4.35 -0.40
N LYS A 160 -17.66 -3.56 -1.11
CA LYS A 160 -17.56 -3.43 -2.56
C LYS A 160 -16.21 -2.85 -3.00
N ALA A 161 -15.66 -1.87 -2.28
CA ALA A 161 -14.37 -1.27 -2.59
C ALA A 161 -13.22 -2.30 -2.48
N PHE A 162 -13.17 -3.11 -1.42
CA PHE A 162 -12.19 -4.19 -1.30
C PHE A 162 -12.36 -5.28 -2.36
N PHE A 163 -13.60 -5.62 -2.70
CA PHE A 163 -13.88 -6.60 -3.75
C PHE A 163 -13.39 -6.12 -5.13
N ILE A 164 -13.70 -4.86 -5.48
CA ILE A 164 -13.22 -4.27 -6.73
C ILE A 164 -11.69 -4.18 -6.73
N ALA A 165 -11.08 -3.77 -5.62
CA ALA A 165 -9.62 -3.71 -5.47
C ALA A 165 -8.98 -5.09 -5.70
N ALA A 166 -9.59 -6.16 -5.16
CA ALA A 166 -9.14 -7.53 -5.36
C ALA A 166 -9.24 -7.96 -6.83
N LEU A 167 -10.38 -7.69 -7.48
CA LEU A 167 -10.58 -8.02 -8.89
C LEU A 167 -9.55 -7.30 -9.78
N VAL A 168 -9.35 -6.00 -9.56
CA VAL A 168 -8.42 -5.21 -10.38
C VAL A 168 -7.00 -5.73 -10.22
N LEU A 169 -6.53 -5.98 -8.98
CA LEU A 169 -5.20 -6.55 -8.77
C LEU A 169 -5.09 -7.94 -9.40
N GLY A 170 -6.08 -8.81 -9.19
CA GLY A 170 -6.07 -10.16 -9.75
C GLY A 170 -5.97 -10.15 -11.27
N ILE A 171 -6.75 -9.30 -11.95
CA ILE A 171 -6.68 -9.15 -13.41
C ILE A 171 -5.30 -8.63 -13.83
N THR A 172 -4.75 -7.64 -13.14
CA THR A 172 -3.44 -7.07 -13.45
C THR A 172 -2.34 -8.13 -13.33
N VAL A 173 -2.30 -8.86 -12.21
CA VAL A 173 -1.29 -9.91 -11.97
C VAL A 173 -1.47 -11.09 -12.93
N THR A 174 -2.73 -11.46 -13.26
CA THR A 174 -2.99 -12.51 -14.27
C THR A 174 -2.39 -12.14 -15.63
N ALA A 175 -2.41 -10.86 -15.99
CA ALA A 175 -1.90 -10.39 -17.27
C ALA A 175 -0.35 -10.34 -17.34
N GLU A 176 0.35 -10.43 -16.21
CA GLU A 176 1.82 -10.41 -16.16
C GLU A 176 2.45 -11.75 -16.60
N LEU A 177 1.73 -12.85 -16.44
CA LEU A 177 2.23 -14.20 -16.73
C LEU A 177 1.28 -14.95 -17.68
N PRO A 178 1.79 -15.75 -18.62
CA PRO A 178 0.95 -16.49 -19.56
C PRO A 178 0.31 -17.73 -18.93
N GLY A 179 -0.89 -18.06 -19.38
CA GLY A 179 -1.56 -19.34 -19.11
C GLY A 179 -1.93 -19.57 -17.64
N ALA A 180 -1.85 -20.81 -17.20
CA ALA A 180 -2.27 -21.24 -15.87
C ALA A 180 -1.48 -20.58 -14.74
N ALA A 181 -0.20 -20.24 -14.97
CA ALA A 181 0.64 -19.55 -13.99
C ALA A 181 0.08 -18.15 -13.66
N GLY A 182 -0.32 -17.38 -14.69
CA GLY A 182 -0.94 -16.08 -14.52
C GLY A 182 -2.26 -16.15 -13.76
N ILE A 183 -3.11 -17.15 -14.08
CA ILE A 183 -4.39 -17.38 -13.38
C ILE A 183 -4.14 -17.68 -11.90
N ALA A 184 -3.17 -18.53 -11.58
CA ALA A 184 -2.83 -18.89 -10.20
C ALA A 184 -2.31 -17.68 -9.42
N ALA A 185 -1.37 -16.90 -9.99
CA ALA A 185 -0.84 -15.68 -9.37
C ALA A 185 -1.93 -14.62 -9.17
N GLY A 186 -2.79 -14.40 -10.18
CA GLY A 186 -3.92 -13.47 -10.05
C GLY A 186 -4.91 -13.89 -8.97
N ALA A 187 -5.19 -15.19 -8.84
CA ALA A 187 -6.03 -15.71 -7.77
C ALA A 187 -5.40 -15.49 -6.38
N GLY A 188 -4.09 -15.74 -6.23
CA GLY A 188 -3.33 -15.46 -5.02
C GLY A 188 -3.40 -13.98 -4.62
N ALA A 189 -3.18 -13.09 -5.58
CA ALA A 189 -3.30 -11.65 -5.39
C ALA A 189 -4.71 -11.23 -4.94
N MET A 190 -5.76 -11.79 -5.55
CA MET A 190 -7.16 -11.54 -5.13
C MET A 190 -7.39 -11.98 -3.70
N ILE A 191 -6.97 -13.19 -3.32
CA ILE A 191 -7.12 -13.73 -1.97
C ILE A 191 -6.44 -12.82 -0.96
N ALA A 192 -5.22 -12.33 -1.23
CA ALA A 192 -4.49 -11.44 -0.34
C ALA A 192 -5.23 -10.11 -0.09
N VAL A 193 -5.79 -9.48 -1.13
CA VAL A 193 -6.58 -8.26 -0.97
C VAL A 193 -7.90 -8.52 -0.24
N LEU A 194 -8.57 -9.64 -0.51
CA LEU A 194 -9.77 -10.04 0.23
C LEU A 194 -9.46 -10.33 1.70
N ALA A 195 -8.32 -10.96 2.01
CA ALA A 195 -7.83 -11.16 3.38
C ALA A 195 -7.56 -9.83 4.09
N ALA A 196 -6.96 -8.85 3.38
CA ALA A 196 -6.79 -7.48 3.88
C ALA A 196 -8.15 -6.84 4.21
N GLY A 197 -9.12 -6.98 3.32
CA GLY A 197 -10.50 -6.54 3.55
C GLY A 197 -11.16 -7.21 4.74
N GLY A 198 -11.03 -8.52 4.88
CA GLY A 198 -11.50 -9.29 6.03
C GLY A 198 -10.85 -8.81 7.33
N CYS A 199 -9.53 -8.63 7.31
CA CYS A 199 -8.79 -8.14 8.48
C CYS A 199 -9.27 -6.75 8.94
N VAL A 200 -9.49 -5.84 7.99
CA VAL A 200 -9.92 -4.46 8.29
C VAL A 200 -11.42 -4.37 8.60
N LEU A 201 -12.27 -5.11 7.90
CA LEU A 201 -13.73 -4.94 8.03
C LEU A 201 -14.34 -5.82 9.12
N VAL A 202 -13.70 -6.93 9.49
CA VAL A 202 -14.24 -7.92 10.44
C VAL A 202 -13.49 -7.91 11.76
N PHE A 203 -12.14 -7.86 11.72
CA PHE A 203 -11.32 -8.00 12.93
C PHE A 203 -10.87 -6.66 13.53
N TYR A 204 -10.88 -5.57 12.75
CA TYR A 204 -10.46 -4.27 13.26
C TYR A 204 -11.48 -3.67 14.23
N ASN A 205 -11.04 -3.37 15.44
CA ASN A 205 -11.89 -2.83 16.52
C ASN A 205 -11.97 -1.29 16.56
N GLY A 206 -11.39 -0.58 15.58
CA GLY A 206 -11.38 0.88 15.52
C GLY A 206 -10.45 1.57 16.53
N LYS A 207 -9.71 0.82 17.35
CA LYS A 207 -8.89 1.36 18.44
C LYS A 207 -7.42 1.48 18.03
N LYS A 208 -6.75 2.48 18.61
CA LYS A 208 -5.28 2.64 18.60
C LYS A 208 -4.72 2.15 19.93
N SER A 209 -3.55 1.52 19.90
CA SER A 209 -2.85 1.23 21.14
C SER A 209 -2.36 2.54 21.78
N GLN A 210 -2.65 2.74 23.06
CA GLN A 210 -2.20 3.93 23.79
C GLN A 210 -0.77 3.79 24.33
N LYS A 211 -0.28 2.56 24.53
CA LYS A 211 1.07 2.30 25.04
C LYS A 211 2.12 2.64 23.98
N HIS A 212 3.14 3.44 24.37
CA HIS A 212 4.28 3.80 23.49
C HIS A 212 3.89 4.49 22.18
N PHE A 213 2.92 5.41 22.24
CA PHE A 213 2.35 6.08 21.07
C PHE A 213 3.39 6.68 20.10
N LEU A 214 4.43 7.34 20.61
CA LEU A 214 5.47 7.97 19.77
C LEU A 214 6.31 6.91 19.04
N VAL A 215 6.75 5.86 19.75
CA VAL A 215 7.52 4.78 19.16
C VAL A 215 6.72 4.11 18.05
N LYS A 216 5.46 3.76 18.29
CA LYS A 216 4.58 3.15 17.31
C LYS A 216 4.29 4.05 16.12
N LYS A 217 4.14 5.37 16.36
CA LYS A 217 3.90 6.35 15.29
C LYS A 217 5.05 6.42 14.31
N TYR A 218 6.29 6.43 14.80
CA TYR A 218 7.47 6.55 13.94
C TYR A 218 8.02 5.20 13.47
N PHE A 219 7.69 4.11 14.15
CA PHE A 219 8.13 2.77 13.77
C PHE A 219 7.93 2.46 12.29
N PHE A 220 6.72 2.71 11.76
CA PHE A 220 6.40 2.41 10.36
C PHE A 220 7.18 3.29 9.38
N TYR A 221 7.47 4.54 9.74
CA TYR A 221 8.27 5.44 8.93
C TYR A 221 9.74 5.06 8.91
N VAL A 222 10.28 4.62 10.05
CA VAL A 222 11.69 4.22 10.18
C VAL A 222 11.91 2.81 9.63
N PHE A 223 10.97 1.90 9.87
CA PHE A 223 11.07 0.54 9.38
C PHE A 223 11.21 0.47 7.86
N TYR A 224 10.44 1.31 7.13
CA TYR A 224 10.45 1.26 5.67
C TYR A 224 11.84 1.53 5.05
N PRO A 225 12.55 2.61 5.35
CA PRO A 225 13.91 2.78 4.84
C PRO A 225 14.91 1.78 5.46
N ALA A 226 14.76 1.42 6.74
CA ALA A 226 15.72 0.57 7.43
C ALA A 226 15.75 -0.86 6.85
N HIS A 227 14.59 -1.50 6.64
CA HIS A 227 14.57 -2.85 6.06
C HIS A 227 15.10 -2.85 4.61
N LEU A 228 14.83 -1.80 3.83
CA LEU A 228 15.37 -1.68 2.47
C LEU A 228 16.90 -1.57 2.45
N VAL A 229 17.49 -0.82 3.40
CA VAL A 229 18.96 -0.77 3.57
C VAL A 229 19.49 -2.17 3.89
N ILE A 230 18.87 -2.86 4.84
CA ILE A 230 19.30 -4.21 5.24
C ILE A 230 19.24 -5.17 4.03
N LEU A 231 18.13 -5.18 3.29
CA LEU A 231 17.98 -6.03 2.12
C LEU A 231 18.98 -5.69 1.02
N ALA A 232 19.26 -4.40 0.80
CA ALA A 232 20.26 -3.94 -0.16
C ALA A 232 21.68 -4.41 0.22
N LEU A 233 22.03 -4.36 1.52
CA LEU A 233 23.32 -4.83 2.01
C LEU A 233 23.48 -6.36 1.91
N LEU A 234 22.40 -7.10 2.13
CA LEU A 234 22.40 -8.57 2.02
C LEU A 234 22.45 -9.06 0.57
N LYS A 235 22.13 -8.23 -0.41
CA LYS A 235 22.15 -8.56 -1.85
C LYS A 235 23.52 -8.30 -2.50
N ILE A 236 24.45 -7.63 -1.80
CA ILE A 236 25.83 -7.40 -2.24
C ILE A 236 26.63 -8.68 -2.09
#